data_b88c680af6875badac4d1f4386fb2ad0
#
_entry.id   b88c680af6875badac4d1f4386fb2ad0
#
_cell.length_a   1.000
_cell.length_b   1.000
_cell.length_c   1.000
_cell.angle_alpha   90.00
_cell.angle_beta   90.00
_cell.angle_gamma   90.00
#
_symmetry.space_group_name_H-M   'P 1'
#
loop_
_entity.id
_entity.type
_entity.pdbx_description
1 polymer ?
#
loop_
_entity_poly.entity_id
_entity_poly.type
_entity_poly.pdbx_seq_one_letter_code
_entity_poly.pdbx_strand_id
1 'polypeptide(L)'
;GLCYAKAHLLAALLRSQKIPTGLCYQRLTEGDGHVVHGLVAIWLRDGWKRQDPRGSTNGTKAEFNLEREQLAWDADASLGEVDYLWLYAEPAHQVVTALQQAPSISQADLPQALTEE
;
A
#
# COMPACT_ATOMS: atom_id res chain seq x y z
N GLY A 1 10.58 2.18 -8.29
CA GLY A 1 9.65 1.08 -8.47
C GLY A 1 8.25 1.43 -7.99
N LEU A 2 7.32 0.54 -8.26
CA LEU A 2 5.95 0.73 -7.80
C LEU A 2 5.84 0.48 -6.29
N CYS A 3 4.90 1.19 -5.66
CA CYS A 3 4.61 1.01 -4.23
C CYS A 3 4.29 -0.45 -3.90
N TYR A 4 3.60 -1.16 -4.79
CA TYR A 4 3.27 -2.58 -4.59
C TYR A 4 4.51 -3.45 -4.44
N ALA A 5 5.51 -3.25 -5.31
CA ALA A 5 6.74 -4.02 -5.25
C ALA A 5 7.47 -3.78 -3.92
N LYS A 6 7.54 -2.54 -3.50
CA LYS A 6 8.17 -2.18 -2.22
C LYS A 6 7.40 -2.75 -1.03
N ALA A 7 6.06 -2.64 -1.05
CA ALA A 7 5.22 -3.16 0.01
C ALA A 7 5.32 -4.69 0.10
N HIS A 8 5.24 -5.38 -1.04
CA HIS A 8 5.34 -6.83 -1.08
C HIS A 8 6.70 -7.32 -0.61
N LEU A 9 7.79 -6.65 -1.01
CA LEU A 9 9.14 -7.00 -0.58
C LEU A 9 9.30 -6.78 0.92
N LEU A 10 8.85 -5.64 1.43
CA LEU A 10 8.94 -5.36 2.86
C LEU A 10 8.15 -6.38 3.68
N ALA A 11 6.93 -6.72 3.24
CA ALA A 11 6.13 -7.73 3.91
C ALA A 11 6.84 -9.09 3.93
N ALA A 12 7.45 -9.49 2.81
CA ALA A 12 8.19 -10.75 2.73
C ALA A 12 9.39 -10.77 3.68
N LEU A 13 10.14 -9.68 3.72
CA LEU A 13 11.30 -9.57 4.60
C LEU A 13 10.91 -9.62 6.08
N LEU A 14 9.85 -8.90 6.45
CA LEU A 14 9.36 -8.91 7.84
C LEU A 14 8.84 -10.28 8.24
N ARG A 15 8.09 -10.95 7.36
CA ARG A 15 7.58 -12.30 7.61
C ARG A 15 8.71 -13.32 7.73
N SER A 16 9.81 -13.15 6.98
CA SER A 16 10.97 -14.02 7.09
C SER A 16 11.63 -13.94 8.47
N GLN A 17 11.45 -12.83 9.15
CA GLN A 17 11.90 -12.63 10.53
C GLN A 17 10.81 -12.95 11.56
N LYS A 18 9.72 -13.59 11.13
CA LYS A 18 8.58 -13.98 11.96
C LYS A 18 7.85 -12.80 12.60
N ILE A 19 7.87 -11.65 11.94
CA ILE A 19 7.12 -10.48 12.35
C ILE A 19 5.78 -10.50 11.62
N PRO A 20 4.64 -10.57 12.34
CA PRO A 20 3.34 -10.59 11.68
C PRO A 20 3.12 -9.31 10.86
N THR A 21 2.82 -9.49 9.57
CA THR A 21 2.72 -8.38 8.64
C THR A 21 1.55 -8.63 7.68
N GLY A 22 0.73 -7.61 7.48
CA GLY A 22 -0.34 -7.63 6.51
C GLY A 22 -0.10 -6.60 5.41
N LEU A 23 -0.86 -6.71 4.35
CA LEU A 23 -0.88 -5.75 3.25
C LEU A 23 -2.15 -4.91 3.36
N CYS A 24 -2.03 -3.63 3.12
CA CYS A 24 -3.16 -2.72 3.14
C CYS A 24 -3.04 -1.69 2.03
N TYR A 25 -4.09 -0.97 1.77
CA TYR A 25 -4.18 -0.13 0.57
C TYR A 25 -4.92 1.16 0.84
N GLN A 26 -4.62 2.14 -0.01
CA GLN A 26 -5.35 3.40 -0.09
C GLN A 26 -5.79 3.62 -1.54
N ARG A 27 -6.92 4.30 -1.72
CA ARG A 27 -7.31 4.84 -3.01
C ARG A 27 -6.95 6.33 -3.01
N LEU A 28 -6.09 6.73 -3.91
CA LEU A 28 -5.60 8.12 -3.99
C LEU A 28 -5.89 8.72 -5.36
N THR A 29 -5.91 10.04 -5.43
CA THR A 29 -6.11 10.77 -6.68
C THR A 29 -4.84 10.71 -7.52
N GLU A 30 -5.01 10.46 -8.82
CA GLU A 30 -3.93 10.53 -9.81
C GLU A 30 -4.49 11.11 -11.10
N GLY A 31 -4.03 12.32 -11.46
CA GLY A 31 -4.58 13.02 -12.63
C GLY A 31 -6.09 13.21 -12.50
N ASP A 32 -6.85 12.77 -13.50
CA ASP A 32 -8.31 12.86 -13.52
C ASP A 32 -8.99 11.65 -12.88
N GLY A 33 -8.23 10.66 -12.45
CA GLY A 33 -8.76 9.42 -11.89
C GLY A 33 -8.18 9.11 -10.52
N HIS A 34 -8.18 7.84 -10.19
CA HIS A 34 -7.65 7.33 -8.92
C HIS A 34 -6.71 6.18 -9.14
N VAL A 35 -5.86 5.92 -8.16
CA VAL A 35 -4.94 4.79 -8.13
C VAL A 35 -4.97 4.15 -6.76
N VAL A 36 -4.73 2.85 -6.71
CA VAL A 36 -4.59 2.12 -5.45
C VAL A 36 -3.12 2.12 -5.04
N HIS A 37 -2.85 2.64 -3.85
CA HIS A 37 -1.51 2.70 -3.25
C HIS A 37 -1.34 1.58 -2.24
N GLY A 38 -0.22 0.87 -2.31
CA GLY A 38 0.07 -0.26 -1.44
C GLY A 38 0.92 0.11 -0.23
N LEU A 39 0.54 -0.41 0.92
CA LEU A 39 1.17 -0.20 2.20
C LEU A 39 1.37 -1.53 2.92
N VAL A 40 2.12 -1.52 4.00
CA VAL A 40 2.18 -2.66 4.92
C VAL A 40 1.66 -2.26 6.29
N ALA A 41 1.16 -3.24 7.04
CA ALA A 41 0.83 -3.08 8.45
C ALA A 41 1.60 -4.11 9.25
N ILE A 42 2.27 -3.68 10.31
CA ILE A 42 3.10 -4.52 11.16
C ILE A 42 2.40 -4.69 12.50
N TRP A 43 2.24 -5.92 12.97
CA TRP A 43 1.69 -6.18 14.30
C TRP A 43 2.78 -6.08 15.35
N LEU A 44 2.61 -5.15 16.26
CA LEU A 44 3.52 -4.95 17.38
C LEU A 44 2.73 -4.73 18.66
N ARG A 45 3.02 -5.55 19.67
CA ARG A 45 2.49 -5.39 21.04
C ARG A 45 0.97 -5.16 21.10
N ASP A 46 0.53 -3.95 20.80
CA ASP A 46 -0.83 -3.45 21.06
C ASP A 46 -1.62 -3.14 19.80
N GLY A 47 -1.10 -3.46 18.62
CA GLY A 47 -1.88 -3.21 17.41
C GLY A 47 -1.08 -3.21 16.13
N TRP A 48 -1.81 -2.96 15.05
CA TRP A 48 -1.27 -2.83 13.72
C TRP A 48 -0.72 -1.42 13.51
N LYS A 49 0.51 -1.36 12.96
CA LYS A 49 1.18 -0.11 12.63
C LYS A 49 1.42 -0.04 11.14
N ARG A 50 0.75 0.87 10.45
CA ARG A 50 0.91 1.01 9.00
C ARG A 50 2.22 1.73 8.69
N GLN A 51 2.89 1.27 7.63
CA GLN A 51 4.12 1.86 7.12
C GLN A 51 3.99 2.04 5.61
N ASP A 52 4.49 3.17 5.12
CA ASP A 52 4.50 3.46 3.70
C ASP A 52 5.92 3.26 3.15
N PRO A 53 6.16 2.15 2.43
CA PRO A 53 7.51 1.85 1.93
C PRO A 53 7.96 2.76 0.80
N ARG A 54 7.09 3.65 0.32
CA ARG A 54 7.49 4.68 -0.64
C ARG A 54 8.65 5.52 -0.10
N GLY A 55 8.63 5.80 1.19
CA GLY A 55 9.63 6.64 1.82
C GLY A 55 9.45 8.13 1.49
N SER A 56 10.33 8.96 2.03
CA SER A 56 10.29 10.40 1.85
C SER A 56 11.01 10.81 0.57
N THR A 57 10.32 11.52 -0.33
CA THR A 57 10.89 12.03 -1.59
C THR A 57 10.19 13.33 -1.98
N ASN A 58 10.91 14.25 -2.61
CA ASN A 58 10.36 15.44 -3.26
C ASN A 58 9.29 16.18 -2.44
N GLY A 59 9.58 16.47 -1.18
CA GLY A 59 8.67 17.19 -0.30
C GLY A 59 7.58 16.33 0.34
N THR A 60 7.40 15.10 -0.09
CA THR A 60 6.51 14.13 0.55
C THR A 60 7.28 13.42 1.66
N LYS A 61 6.68 13.33 2.84
CA LYS A 61 7.34 12.73 4.00
C LYS A 61 6.59 11.48 4.45
N ALA A 62 7.26 10.34 4.35
CA ALA A 62 6.78 9.05 4.82
C ALA A 62 7.93 8.32 5.50
N GLU A 63 8.05 8.47 6.81
CA GLU A 63 9.12 7.86 7.58
C GLU A 63 8.63 6.58 8.25
N PHE A 64 9.51 5.60 8.36
CA PHE A 64 9.23 4.42 9.16
C PHE A 64 9.12 4.84 10.62
N ASN A 65 7.97 4.62 11.22
CA ASN A 65 7.71 5.02 12.60
C ASN A 65 6.71 4.06 13.25
N LEU A 66 7.10 3.46 14.36
CA LEU A 66 6.29 2.47 15.07
C LEU A 66 5.40 3.09 16.14
N GLU A 67 5.59 4.35 16.47
CA GLU A 67 4.79 5.06 17.47
C GLU A 67 3.68 5.87 16.83
N ARG A 68 3.96 6.46 15.67
CA ARG A 68 3.05 7.36 14.98
C ARG A 68 3.06 7.09 13.50
N GLU A 69 1.89 6.95 12.93
CA GLU A 69 1.73 6.71 11.49
C GLU A 69 2.20 7.92 10.68
N GLN A 70 3.09 7.68 9.71
CA GLN A 70 3.57 8.72 8.79
C GLN A 70 3.55 8.18 7.37
N LEU A 71 2.38 8.15 6.78
CA LEU A 71 2.20 7.73 5.40
C LEU A 71 2.53 8.88 4.44
N ALA A 72 2.83 8.56 3.19
CA ALA A 72 3.11 9.58 2.18
C ALA A 72 1.90 10.50 1.98
N TRP A 73 0.70 9.94 2.07
CA TRP A 73 -0.55 10.70 1.90
C TRP A 73 -1.60 10.27 2.92
N ASP A 74 -2.36 11.25 3.40
CA ASP A 74 -3.58 11.00 4.14
C ASP A 74 -4.75 11.03 3.14
N ALA A 75 -5.61 10.02 3.17
CA ALA A 75 -6.73 9.94 2.25
C ALA A 75 -7.74 11.07 2.53
N ASP A 76 -8.10 11.80 1.48
CA ASP A 76 -9.07 12.89 1.54
C ASP A 76 -10.40 12.45 0.92
N ALA A 77 -11.39 12.20 1.76
CA ALA A 77 -12.69 11.74 1.31
C ALA A 77 -13.38 12.71 0.34
N SER A 78 -13.09 14.01 0.45
CA SER A 78 -13.68 15.01 -0.47
C SER A 78 -13.18 14.85 -1.90
N LEU A 79 -12.04 14.19 -2.09
CA LEU A 79 -11.46 13.88 -3.40
C LEU A 79 -11.80 12.45 -3.86
N GLY A 80 -12.64 11.74 -3.14
CA GLY A 80 -12.95 10.33 -3.42
C GLY A 80 -11.85 9.38 -3.00
N GLU A 81 -10.91 9.82 -2.19
CA GLU A 81 -9.85 8.98 -1.66
C GLU A 81 -10.34 8.16 -0.49
N VAL A 82 -9.77 6.97 -0.32
CA VAL A 82 -10.23 6.00 0.68
C VAL A 82 -9.03 5.32 1.34
N ASP A 83 -9.08 5.21 2.67
CA ASP A 83 -8.25 4.25 3.40
C ASP A 83 -9.07 2.96 3.52
N TYR A 84 -8.64 1.90 2.84
CA TYR A 84 -9.31 0.62 3.00
C TYR A 84 -8.95 0.02 4.35
N LEU A 85 -9.94 -0.27 5.17
CA LEU A 85 -9.75 -0.64 6.58
C LEU A 85 -9.51 -2.12 6.82
N TRP A 86 -9.42 -2.93 5.78
CA TRP A 86 -9.12 -4.35 5.92
C TRP A 86 -7.68 -4.67 5.56
N LEU A 87 -7.17 -5.75 6.14
CA LEU A 87 -5.84 -6.24 5.89
C LEU A 87 -5.89 -7.48 5.00
N TYR A 88 -4.89 -7.62 4.15
CA TYR A 88 -4.74 -8.79 3.30
C TYR A 88 -3.56 -9.62 3.79
N ALA A 89 -3.78 -10.93 3.93
CA ALA A 89 -2.70 -11.87 4.20
C ALA A 89 -1.80 -12.04 2.96
N GLU A 90 -2.40 -11.91 1.77
CA GLU A 90 -1.74 -11.95 0.48
C GLU A 90 -2.05 -10.65 -0.27
N PRO A 91 -1.23 -10.30 -1.30
CA PRO A 91 -1.56 -9.13 -2.12
C PRO A 91 -2.98 -9.20 -2.67
N ALA A 92 -3.65 -8.05 -2.74
CA ALA A 92 -5.00 -7.98 -3.30
C ALA A 92 -5.03 -8.60 -4.69
N HIS A 93 -5.98 -9.49 -4.94
CA HIS A 93 -6.08 -10.23 -6.20
C HIS A 93 -6.15 -9.30 -7.42
N GLN A 94 -6.89 -8.22 -7.31
CA GLN A 94 -7.04 -7.25 -8.39
C GLN A 94 -5.71 -6.60 -8.78
N VAL A 95 -4.84 -6.33 -7.80
CA VAL A 95 -3.51 -5.77 -8.06
C VAL A 95 -2.60 -6.82 -8.70
N VAL A 96 -2.57 -8.03 -8.15
CA VAL A 96 -1.75 -9.13 -8.68
C VAL A 96 -2.12 -9.42 -10.14
N THR A 97 -3.41 -9.53 -10.43
CA THR A 97 -3.91 -9.80 -11.78
C THR A 97 -3.44 -8.72 -12.76
N ALA A 98 -3.57 -7.45 -12.40
CA ALA A 98 -3.15 -6.34 -13.25
C ALA A 98 -1.64 -6.40 -13.54
N LEU A 99 -0.83 -6.69 -12.52
CA LEU A 99 0.62 -6.79 -12.69
C LEU A 99 1.03 -7.99 -13.53
N GLN A 100 0.37 -9.14 -13.35
CA GLN A 100 0.68 -10.35 -14.10
C GLN A 100 0.30 -10.24 -15.58
N GLN A 101 -0.74 -9.50 -15.90
CA GLN A 101 -1.22 -9.34 -17.28
C GLN A 101 -0.45 -8.28 -18.05
N ALA A 102 0.33 -7.45 -17.39
CA ALA A 102 1.07 -6.38 -18.06
C ALA A 102 2.38 -6.89 -18.63
N PRO A 103 2.74 -6.52 -19.89
CA PRO A 103 4.03 -6.87 -20.45
C PRO A 103 5.20 -6.14 -19.81
N SER A 104 4.92 -5.00 -19.14
CA SER A 104 5.93 -4.25 -18.38
C SER A 104 5.22 -3.44 -17.28
N ILE A 105 5.98 -2.97 -16.31
CA ILE A 105 5.43 -2.14 -15.22
C ILE A 105 4.75 -0.88 -15.76
N SER A 106 5.36 -0.24 -16.75
CA SER A 106 4.82 1.00 -17.33
C SER A 106 3.52 0.77 -18.12
N GLN A 107 3.21 -0.47 -18.46
CA GLN A 107 2.00 -0.84 -19.22
C GLN A 107 0.95 -1.52 -18.35
N ALA A 108 1.19 -1.61 -17.03
CA ALA A 108 0.23 -2.20 -16.12
C ALA A 108 -1.03 -1.34 -16.01
N ASP A 109 -2.18 -1.96 -16.21
CA ASP A 109 -3.49 -1.34 -16.02
C ASP A 109 -3.95 -1.60 -14.60
N LEU A 110 -3.47 -0.76 -13.68
CA LEU A 110 -3.70 -0.94 -12.26
C LEU A 110 -5.11 -0.52 -11.86
N PRO A 111 -5.71 -1.18 -10.87
CA PRO A 111 -7.07 -0.83 -10.44
C PRO A 111 -7.12 0.58 -9.87
N GLN A 112 -8.24 1.26 -10.08
CA GLN A 112 -8.50 2.56 -9.50
C GLN A 112 -9.21 2.48 -8.14
N ALA A 113 -9.72 1.31 -7.80
CA ALA A 113 -10.38 1.05 -6.53
C ALA A 113 -10.34 -0.45 -6.24
N LEU A 114 -10.49 -0.81 -4.98
CA LEU A 114 -10.62 -2.21 -4.57
C LEU A 114 -12.05 -2.48 -4.12
N THR A 115 -12.50 -3.69 -4.36
CA THR A 115 -13.72 -4.22 -3.79
C THR A 115 -13.35 -5.26 -2.74
N GLU A 116 -14.15 -5.37 -1.70
CA GLU A 116 -13.94 -6.40 -0.67
C GLU A 116 -14.07 -7.78 -1.28
N GLU A 117 -13.08 -8.63 -0.97
CA GLU A 117 -13.00 -9.99 -1.50
C GLU A 117 -13.50 -11.01 -0.50
#